data_0b7569085833720fbc461c85af5179d6
#
_entry.id   0b7569085833720fbc461c85af5179d6
#
_cell.length_a   1.000
_cell.length_b   1.000
_cell.length_c   1.000
_cell.angle_alpha   90.00
_cell.angle_beta   90.00
_cell.angle_gamma   90.00
#
_symmetry.space_group_name_H-M   'P 1'
#
loop_
_entity.id
_entity.type
_entity.pdbx_description
1 polymer ?
#
loop_
_entity_poly.entity_id
_entity_poly.type
_entity_poly.pdbx_seq_one_letter_code
_entity_poly.pdbx_strand_id
1 'polypeptide(L)'
;CGDFSGVVLYEGPSKIDGKPIIAIACRITEASGNSKTGAMVQTFIMRRDIAPHKALKTGDDASVCGDCPLRPIHRGATRCYVRVYQAPLSVWNAYHRGRYAIPGVHFEGALLPELFAGLAFRIGSYGDPAAIPASIWKIATRRVKNRTGYTHQWRKRIGAGLKGLCMAS
;
A
#
# COMPACT_ATOMS: atom_id res chain seq x y z
N CYS A 1 12.15 3.41 19.75
CA CYS A 1 11.61 3.71 18.42
C CYS A 1 11.00 5.10 18.48
N GLY A 2 11.56 6.04 17.72
CA GLY A 2 11.06 7.42 17.70
C GLY A 2 9.62 7.50 17.15
N ASP A 3 9.02 8.67 17.26
CA ASP A 3 7.62 9.02 16.93
C ASP A 3 7.22 8.86 15.45
N PHE A 4 7.50 7.71 14.84
CA PHE A 4 7.08 7.43 13.49
C PHE A 4 5.64 6.93 13.44
N SER A 5 4.82 7.54 12.57
CA SER A 5 3.41 7.18 12.38
C SER A 5 3.19 5.93 11.52
N GLY A 6 4.27 5.32 11.03
CA GLY A 6 4.26 4.12 10.21
C GLY A 6 5.64 3.78 9.66
N VAL A 7 5.68 2.87 8.68
CA VAL A 7 6.92 2.35 8.11
C VAL A 7 6.85 2.27 6.58
N VAL A 8 7.97 2.57 5.92
CA VAL A 8 8.17 2.34 4.49
C VAL A 8 8.42 0.86 4.27
N LEU A 9 7.50 0.18 3.60
CA LEU A 9 7.64 -1.24 3.25
C LEU A 9 8.48 -1.45 1.99
N TYR A 10 8.35 -0.53 1.04
CA TYR A 10 9.02 -0.62 -0.25
C TYR A 10 9.21 0.77 -0.85
N GLU A 11 10.37 0.97 -1.45
CA GLU A 11 10.69 2.09 -2.32
C GLU A 11 11.48 1.54 -3.50
N GLY A 12 10.97 1.74 -4.71
CA GLY A 12 11.60 1.19 -5.91
C GLY A 12 10.70 1.23 -7.14
N PRO A 13 11.08 0.52 -8.21
CA PRO A 13 10.29 0.47 -9.44
C PRO A 13 9.01 -0.37 -9.26
N SER A 14 7.92 0.10 -9.84
CA SER A 14 6.69 -0.68 -9.95
C SER A 14 6.90 -1.95 -10.76
N LYS A 15 6.35 -3.06 -10.30
CA LYS A 15 6.31 -4.33 -11.06
C LYS A 15 5.38 -4.25 -12.28
N ILE A 16 4.53 -3.22 -12.35
CA ILE A 16 3.57 -3.02 -13.44
C ILE A 16 4.25 -2.37 -14.64
N ASP A 17 4.99 -1.27 -14.42
CA ASP A 17 5.53 -0.44 -15.50
C ASP A 17 6.94 0.14 -15.24
N GLY A 18 7.58 -0.22 -14.12
CA GLY A 18 8.93 0.22 -13.77
C GLY A 18 9.02 1.65 -13.21
N LYS A 19 7.94 2.38 -13.10
CA LYS A 19 7.94 3.75 -12.56
C LYS A 19 8.20 3.78 -11.06
N PRO A 20 8.78 4.89 -10.51
CA PRO A 20 9.11 4.97 -9.09
C PRO A 20 7.86 5.00 -8.21
N ILE A 21 7.77 4.06 -7.28
CA ILE A 21 6.67 3.93 -6.33
C ILE A 21 7.15 3.75 -4.91
N ILE A 22 6.26 3.98 -3.96
CA ILE A 22 6.43 3.71 -2.53
C ILE A 22 5.26 2.88 -2.02
N ALA A 23 5.52 2.04 -1.04
CA ALA A 23 4.49 1.36 -0.25
C ALA A 23 4.71 1.64 1.23
N ILE A 24 3.68 2.14 1.90
CA ILE A 24 3.72 2.61 3.29
C ILE A 24 2.67 1.87 4.11
N ALA A 25 3.07 1.34 5.27
CA ALA A 25 2.16 0.84 6.29
C ALA A 25 1.96 1.88 7.38
N CYS A 26 0.73 2.22 7.68
CA CYS A 26 0.34 3.22 8.67
C CYS A 26 -0.51 2.59 9.78
N ARG A 27 -0.65 3.33 10.91
CA ARG A 27 -1.49 2.96 12.04
C ARG A 27 -1.01 1.72 12.80
N ILE A 28 0.27 1.71 13.10
CA ILE A 28 0.91 0.63 13.88
C ILE A 28 0.55 0.79 15.38
N THR A 29 0.31 2.02 15.84
CA THR A 29 0.13 2.37 17.26
C THR A 29 -1.24 2.89 17.62
N GLU A 30 -2.10 3.24 16.65
CA GLU A 30 -3.40 3.86 16.91
C GLU A 30 -4.56 3.03 16.36
N ALA A 31 -5.59 2.84 17.19
CA ALA A 31 -6.85 2.31 16.71
C ALA A 31 -7.47 3.25 15.67
N SER A 32 -7.88 2.69 14.53
CA SER A 32 -8.61 3.45 13.51
C SER A 32 -9.94 3.93 14.07
N GLY A 33 -10.22 5.23 14.00
CA GLY A 33 -11.56 5.78 14.29
C GLY A 33 -12.65 5.34 13.28
N ASN A 34 -12.28 4.56 12.27
CA ASN A 34 -13.21 4.01 11.30
C ASN A 34 -13.79 2.68 11.83
N SER A 35 -15.06 2.69 12.21
CA SER A 35 -15.78 1.52 12.72
C SER A 35 -15.80 0.32 11.77
N LYS A 36 -15.65 0.54 10.46
CA LYS A 36 -15.62 -0.53 9.43
C LYS A 36 -14.30 -1.28 9.35
N THR A 37 -13.18 -0.65 9.71
CA THR A 37 -11.85 -1.26 9.60
C THR A 37 -11.21 -1.57 10.94
N GLY A 38 -11.72 -1.01 12.04
CA GLY A 38 -11.18 -1.21 13.39
C GLY A 38 -9.69 -0.84 13.51
N ALA A 39 -9.01 -1.47 14.45
CA ALA A 39 -7.55 -1.35 14.66
C ALA A 39 -6.79 -2.21 13.64
N MET A 40 -6.73 -1.76 12.39
CA MET A 40 -6.09 -2.48 11.29
C MET A 40 -4.99 -1.62 10.66
N VAL A 41 -3.81 -2.19 10.49
CA VAL A 41 -2.74 -1.58 9.70
C VAL A 41 -3.23 -1.37 8.28
N GLN A 42 -3.09 -0.16 7.78
CA GLN A 42 -3.47 0.22 6.42
C GLN A 42 -2.23 0.39 5.56
N THR A 43 -2.25 -0.10 4.32
CA THR A 43 -1.12 0.07 3.40
C THR A 43 -1.50 0.86 2.17
N PHE A 44 -0.60 1.77 1.77
CA PHE A 44 -0.80 2.68 0.64
C PHE A 44 0.35 2.52 -0.35
N ILE A 45 0.03 2.18 -1.59
CA ILE A 45 0.99 2.07 -2.68
C ILE A 45 0.76 3.27 -3.59
N MET A 46 1.78 4.10 -3.80
CA MET A 46 1.65 5.38 -4.47
C MET A 46 2.85 5.65 -5.38
N ARG A 47 2.67 6.48 -6.39
CA ARG A 47 3.81 7.09 -7.08
C ARG A 47 4.65 7.86 -6.07
N ARG A 48 5.98 7.71 -6.14
CA ARG A 48 6.88 8.47 -5.27
C ARG A 48 6.96 9.94 -5.70
N ASP A 49 7.03 10.17 -7.00
CA ASP A 49 7.31 11.45 -7.65
C ASP A 49 6.05 12.28 -8.00
N ILE A 50 4.86 11.67 -7.97
CA ILE A 50 3.60 12.31 -8.33
C ILE A 50 2.57 12.10 -7.22
N ALA A 51 2.01 13.19 -6.72
CA ALA A 51 0.97 13.13 -5.69
C ALA A 51 -0.26 12.32 -6.17
N PRO A 52 -0.91 11.50 -5.32
CA PRO A 52 -1.97 10.56 -5.72
C PRO A 52 -3.13 11.19 -6.51
N HIS A 53 -3.56 12.40 -6.12
CA HIS A 53 -4.65 13.10 -6.81
C HIS A 53 -4.24 13.62 -8.20
N LYS A 54 -2.95 13.95 -8.39
CA LYS A 54 -2.39 14.33 -9.70
C LYS A 54 -2.23 13.09 -10.58
N ALA A 55 -1.63 12.03 -10.04
CA ALA A 55 -1.47 10.75 -10.75
C ALA A 55 -2.82 10.22 -11.27
N LEU A 56 -3.88 10.34 -10.47
CA LEU A 56 -5.23 9.96 -10.90
C LEU A 56 -5.74 10.78 -12.09
N LYS A 57 -5.49 12.09 -12.10
CA LYS A 57 -5.92 13.00 -13.18
C LYS A 57 -5.17 12.75 -14.49
N THR A 58 -3.88 12.44 -14.41
CA THR A 58 -3.02 12.22 -15.58
C THR A 58 -3.02 10.77 -16.07
N GLY A 59 -3.61 9.85 -15.31
CA GLY A 59 -3.56 8.41 -15.58
C GLY A 59 -2.28 7.71 -15.12
N ASP A 60 -1.35 8.43 -14.47
CA ASP A 60 -0.12 7.88 -13.90
C ASP A 60 -0.36 6.93 -12.72
N ASP A 61 -1.58 6.91 -12.18
CA ASP A 61 -2.03 5.90 -11.21
C ASP A 61 -1.99 4.47 -11.78
N ALA A 62 -1.83 4.31 -13.10
CA ALA A 62 -1.56 3.02 -13.73
C ALA A 62 -0.36 2.29 -13.12
N SER A 63 0.66 3.03 -12.71
CA SER A 63 1.86 2.46 -12.06
C SER A 63 1.56 1.72 -10.76
N VAL A 64 0.46 2.04 -10.10
CA VAL A 64 0.07 1.43 -8.81
C VAL A 64 -1.25 0.67 -8.86
N CYS A 65 -2.11 0.94 -9.84
CA CYS A 65 -3.43 0.29 -9.97
C CYS A 65 -3.51 -0.65 -11.19
N GLY A 66 -2.54 -0.58 -12.11
CA GLY A 66 -2.55 -1.36 -13.35
C GLY A 66 -3.78 -1.07 -14.21
N ASP A 67 -4.37 -2.13 -14.73
CA ASP A 67 -5.59 -2.10 -15.54
C ASP A 67 -6.88 -2.31 -14.71
N CYS A 68 -6.86 -1.94 -13.44
CA CYS A 68 -8.03 -2.00 -12.59
C CYS A 68 -9.24 -1.33 -13.29
N PRO A 69 -10.37 -2.04 -13.47
CA PRO A 69 -11.54 -1.53 -14.20
C PRO A 69 -12.26 -0.41 -13.46
N LEU A 70 -11.92 -0.18 -12.20
CA LEU A 70 -12.52 0.87 -11.36
C LEU A 70 -11.82 2.21 -11.49
N ARG A 71 -10.71 2.28 -12.25
CA ARG A 71 -9.98 3.54 -12.48
C ARG A 71 -10.85 4.51 -13.28
N PRO A 72 -10.83 5.82 -12.95
CA PRO A 72 -11.64 6.84 -13.62
C PRO A 72 -11.42 6.93 -15.12
N ILE A 73 -10.16 6.74 -15.54
CA ILE A 73 -9.75 6.87 -16.94
C ILE A 73 -10.49 5.90 -17.88
N HIS A 74 -11.01 4.79 -17.34
CA HIS A 74 -11.67 3.79 -18.17
C HIS A 74 -13.14 4.07 -18.46
N ARG A 75 -13.84 4.87 -17.64
CA ARG A 75 -15.31 5.03 -17.75
C ARG A 75 -15.86 6.41 -17.39
N GLY A 76 -15.05 7.45 -17.33
CA GLY A 76 -15.52 8.83 -17.09
C GLY A 76 -16.07 9.10 -15.67
N ALA A 77 -16.43 8.08 -14.91
CA ALA A 77 -16.89 8.20 -13.52
C ALA A 77 -16.07 7.28 -12.62
N THR A 78 -15.60 7.82 -11.51
CA THR A 78 -14.85 7.07 -10.50
C THR A 78 -15.74 6.01 -9.86
N ARG A 79 -15.47 4.75 -10.11
CA ARG A 79 -16.05 3.64 -9.35
C ARG A 79 -15.16 3.21 -8.20
N CYS A 80 -13.90 3.68 -8.19
CA CYS A 80 -12.99 3.44 -7.07
C CYS A 80 -13.51 4.18 -5.83
N TYR A 81 -13.71 3.45 -4.75
CA TYR A 81 -14.17 4.01 -3.48
C TYR A 81 -13.09 4.81 -2.73
N VAL A 82 -11.82 4.70 -3.16
CA VAL A 82 -10.71 5.40 -2.51
C VAL A 82 -10.69 6.88 -2.90
N ARG A 83 -10.82 7.73 -1.91
CA ARG A 83 -10.72 9.18 -2.07
C ARG A 83 -9.25 9.59 -1.97
N VAL A 84 -8.57 9.67 -3.11
CA VAL A 84 -7.11 9.90 -3.20
C VAL A 84 -6.62 11.20 -2.58
N TYR A 85 -7.49 12.22 -2.47
CA TYR A 85 -7.21 13.52 -1.86
C TYR A 85 -7.33 13.51 -0.31
N GLN A 86 -7.75 12.40 0.28
CA GLN A 86 -7.83 12.20 1.73
C GLN A 86 -6.61 11.42 2.25
N ALA A 87 -6.83 10.20 2.74
CA ALA A 87 -5.77 9.39 3.35
C ALA A 87 -4.54 9.17 2.44
N PRO A 88 -4.68 8.81 1.15
CA PRO A 88 -3.51 8.64 0.29
C PRO A 88 -2.66 9.91 0.17
N LEU A 89 -3.27 11.09 0.00
CA LEU A 89 -2.53 12.35 -0.09
C LEU A 89 -1.87 12.71 1.24
N SER A 90 -2.54 12.49 2.37
CA SER A 90 -1.96 12.72 3.71
C SER A 90 -0.74 11.84 3.95
N VAL A 91 -0.81 10.56 3.59
CA VAL A 91 0.29 9.60 3.71
C VAL A 91 1.44 9.99 2.78
N TRP A 92 1.16 10.37 1.53
CA TRP A 92 2.16 10.82 0.57
C TRP A 92 2.92 12.06 1.07
N ASN A 93 2.20 13.05 1.57
CA ASN A 93 2.78 14.25 2.15
C ASN A 93 3.63 13.95 3.40
N ALA A 94 3.16 13.03 4.27
CA ALA A 94 3.91 12.61 5.45
C ALA A 94 5.21 11.88 5.09
N TYR A 95 5.20 11.05 4.04
CA TYR A 95 6.40 10.41 3.51
C TYR A 95 7.45 11.45 3.10
N HIS A 96 7.05 12.44 2.32
CA HIS A 96 7.98 13.51 1.88
C HIS A 96 8.48 14.42 3.01
N ARG A 97 7.83 14.38 4.17
CA ARG A 97 8.31 15.03 5.41
C ARG A 97 9.13 14.10 6.31
N GLY A 98 9.48 12.91 5.86
CA GLY A 98 10.28 11.95 6.64
C GLY A 98 9.58 11.39 7.88
N ARG A 99 8.23 11.28 7.88
CA ARG A 99 7.44 10.84 9.04
C ARG A 99 7.33 9.32 9.17
N TYR A 100 7.94 8.55 8.29
CA TYR A 100 7.89 7.09 8.30
C TYR A 100 9.26 6.48 8.53
N ALA A 101 9.32 5.46 9.38
CA ALA A 101 10.55 4.71 9.61
C ALA A 101 10.93 3.92 8.35
N ILE A 102 12.22 3.83 8.08
CA ILE A 102 12.79 3.08 6.96
C ILE A 102 13.56 1.88 7.55
N PRO A 103 13.19 0.63 7.21
CA PRO A 103 13.94 -0.55 7.61
C PRO A 103 15.38 -0.48 7.10
N GLY A 104 16.34 -0.89 7.94
CA GLY A 104 17.77 -0.78 7.64
C GLY A 104 18.37 0.59 7.90
N VAL A 105 17.56 1.63 8.16
CA VAL A 105 18.01 2.98 8.51
C VAL A 105 17.64 3.32 9.95
N HIS A 106 16.36 3.18 10.31
CA HIS A 106 15.85 3.55 11.62
C HIS A 106 15.71 2.36 12.59
N PHE A 107 15.69 1.15 12.06
CA PHE A 107 15.68 -0.11 12.81
C PHE A 107 16.18 -1.26 11.93
N GLU A 108 16.57 -2.38 12.54
CA GLU A 108 16.97 -3.57 11.80
C GLU A 108 15.82 -4.11 10.94
N GLY A 109 16.04 -4.28 9.64
CA GLY A 109 15.02 -4.73 8.70
C GLY A 109 14.41 -6.08 9.06
N ALA A 110 15.14 -6.95 9.73
CA ALA A 110 14.68 -8.24 10.23
C ALA A 110 13.54 -8.11 11.28
N LEU A 111 13.44 -6.96 11.95
CA LEU A 111 12.40 -6.68 12.95
C LEU A 111 11.06 -6.23 12.31
N LEU A 112 11.01 -6.02 11.00
CA LEU A 112 9.80 -5.56 10.33
C LEU A 112 8.55 -6.41 10.65
N PRO A 113 8.58 -7.75 10.65
CA PRO A 113 7.42 -8.57 11.02
C PRO A 113 6.96 -8.36 12.46
N GLU A 114 7.87 -8.01 13.37
CA GLU A 114 7.56 -7.81 14.79
C GLU A 114 6.69 -6.56 15.00
N LEU A 115 6.87 -5.52 14.17
CA LEU A 115 6.07 -4.30 14.24
C LEU A 115 4.58 -4.57 14.00
N PHE A 116 4.25 -5.63 13.28
CA PHE A 116 2.87 -5.99 12.92
C PHE A 116 2.36 -7.23 13.67
N ALA A 117 3.16 -7.78 14.59
CA ALA A 117 2.80 -8.99 15.31
C ALA A 117 1.46 -8.83 16.05
N GLY A 118 0.55 -9.76 15.84
CA GLY A 118 -0.77 -9.77 16.47
C GLY A 118 -1.77 -8.73 15.95
N LEU A 119 -1.38 -7.85 15.01
CA LEU A 119 -2.27 -6.86 14.43
C LEU A 119 -3.05 -7.43 13.24
N ALA A 120 -4.22 -6.84 12.96
CA ALA A 120 -4.90 -7.02 11.68
C ALA A 120 -4.21 -6.16 10.60
N PHE A 121 -4.12 -6.66 9.37
CA PHE A 121 -3.35 -6.02 8.31
C PHE A 121 -4.13 -5.98 6.98
N ARG A 122 -4.27 -4.78 6.40
CA ARG A 122 -4.90 -4.59 5.09
C ARG A 122 -3.84 -4.32 4.03
N ILE A 123 -3.70 -5.26 3.10
CA ILE A 123 -2.81 -5.17 1.95
C ILE A 123 -3.52 -4.39 0.83
N GLY A 124 -2.93 -3.26 0.42
CA GLY A 124 -3.46 -2.46 -0.67
C GLY A 124 -4.75 -1.71 -0.33
N SER A 125 -4.75 -0.89 0.73
CA SER A 125 -5.84 0.05 1.00
C SER A 125 -5.98 1.09 -0.12
N TYR A 126 -4.87 1.44 -0.75
CA TYR A 126 -4.78 2.14 -2.03
C TYR A 126 -3.63 1.56 -2.85
N GLY A 127 -3.85 1.40 -4.15
CA GLY A 127 -2.94 0.72 -5.07
C GLY A 127 -3.07 -0.81 -5.02
N ASP A 128 -2.72 -1.46 -6.13
CA ASP A 128 -2.78 -2.92 -6.24
C ASP A 128 -1.54 -3.56 -5.61
N PRO A 129 -1.69 -4.56 -4.76
CA PRO A 129 -0.57 -5.29 -4.16
C PRO A 129 0.45 -5.86 -5.15
N ALA A 130 0.05 -6.13 -6.38
CA ALA A 130 0.93 -6.65 -7.43
C ALA A 130 1.95 -5.60 -7.94
N ALA A 131 1.79 -4.32 -7.59
CA ALA A 131 2.74 -3.27 -7.97
C ALA A 131 4.10 -3.41 -7.28
N ILE A 132 4.18 -4.12 -6.14
CA ILE A 132 5.45 -4.38 -5.43
C ILE A 132 5.74 -5.89 -5.36
N PRO A 133 7.01 -6.28 -5.07
CA PRO A 133 7.34 -7.70 -4.92
C PRO A 133 6.50 -8.39 -3.84
N ALA A 134 5.93 -9.56 -4.15
CA ALA A 134 5.11 -10.33 -3.20
C ALA A 134 5.89 -10.75 -1.95
N SER A 135 7.22 -10.87 -2.02
CA SER A 135 8.10 -11.14 -0.87
C SER A 135 7.97 -10.09 0.22
N ILE A 136 7.77 -8.83 -0.14
CA ILE A 136 7.57 -7.73 0.83
C ILE A 136 6.31 -8.00 1.67
N TRP A 137 5.21 -8.37 1.02
CA TRP A 137 3.97 -8.72 1.72
C TRP A 137 4.12 -9.95 2.60
N LYS A 138 4.81 -11.01 2.10
CA LYS A 138 5.09 -12.22 2.88
C LYS A 138 5.87 -11.91 4.15
N ILE A 139 6.88 -11.05 4.05
CA ILE A 139 7.68 -10.63 5.21
C ILE A 139 6.80 -9.80 6.17
N ALA A 140 6.18 -8.73 5.68
CA ALA A 140 5.40 -7.81 6.53
C ALA A 140 4.23 -8.51 7.23
N THR A 141 3.60 -9.50 6.58
CA THR A 141 2.43 -10.20 7.15
C THR A 141 2.74 -11.52 7.82
N ARG A 142 4.02 -11.82 8.07
CA ARG A 142 4.46 -13.11 8.63
C ARG A 142 3.89 -13.39 10.02
N ARG A 143 3.71 -12.36 10.86
CA ARG A 143 3.29 -12.46 12.27
C ARG A 143 1.97 -11.75 12.58
N VAL A 144 1.25 -11.28 11.57
CA VAL A 144 -0.04 -10.63 11.77
C VAL A 144 -1.11 -11.62 12.25
N LYS A 145 -2.06 -11.13 13.02
CA LYS A 145 -3.21 -11.94 13.49
C LYS A 145 -4.09 -12.39 12.33
N ASN A 146 -4.39 -11.48 11.43
CA ASN A 146 -5.14 -11.75 10.20
C ASN A 146 -4.78 -10.71 9.14
N ARG A 147 -5.09 -11.02 7.88
CA ARG A 147 -4.87 -10.11 6.77
C ARG A 147 -6.03 -10.14 5.80
N THR A 148 -6.23 -9.03 5.10
CA THR A 148 -7.15 -8.90 3.97
C THR A 148 -6.49 -8.08 2.87
N GLY A 149 -6.88 -8.28 1.64
CA GLY A 149 -6.40 -7.53 0.49
C GLY A 149 -7.03 -8.05 -0.78
N TYR A 150 -7.02 -7.22 -1.82
CA TYR A 150 -7.57 -7.54 -3.13
C TYR A 150 -6.56 -7.17 -4.22
N THR A 151 -6.52 -7.95 -5.29
CA THR A 151 -5.76 -7.62 -6.49
C THR A 151 -6.62 -7.78 -7.74
N HIS A 152 -6.56 -6.80 -8.64
CA HIS A 152 -7.13 -6.88 -9.98
C HIS A 152 -6.16 -7.51 -10.99
N GLN A 153 -4.89 -7.73 -10.57
CA GLN A 153 -3.84 -8.30 -11.42
C GLN A 153 -3.72 -9.84 -11.29
N TRP A 154 -4.70 -10.51 -10.69
CA TRP A 154 -4.64 -11.94 -10.37
C TRP A 154 -4.50 -12.85 -11.62
N ARG A 155 -4.96 -12.39 -12.80
CA ARG A 155 -4.80 -13.11 -14.08
C ARG A 155 -3.43 -12.92 -14.71
N LYS A 156 -2.64 -11.96 -14.22
CA LYS A 156 -1.33 -11.63 -14.76
C LYS A 156 -0.22 -12.31 -13.96
N ARG A 157 0.93 -12.52 -14.64
CA ARG A 157 2.13 -13.10 -14.01
C ARG A 157 2.56 -12.35 -12.75
N ILE A 158 2.42 -11.02 -12.73
CA ILE A 158 2.76 -10.19 -11.56
C ILE A 158 1.89 -10.48 -10.35
N GLY A 159 0.65 -10.93 -10.56
CA GLY A 159 -0.27 -11.31 -9.48
C GLY A 159 -0.07 -12.71 -8.93
N ALA A 160 0.67 -13.59 -9.62
CA ALA A 160 0.82 -14.99 -9.23
C ALA A 160 1.40 -15.18 -7.82
N GLY A 161 2.33 -14.31 -7.41
CA GLY A 161 2.96 -14.35 -6.08
C GLY A 161 2.03 -13.95 -4.93
N LEU A 162 0.85 -13.41 -5.24
CA LEU A 162 -0.15 -12.96 -4.25
C LEU A 162 -1.18 -14.02 -3.88
N LYS A 163 -1.13 -15.19 -4.54
CA LYS A 163 -2.00 -16.33 -4.20
C LYS A 163 -1.84 -16.67 -2.71
N GLY A 164 -2.96 -16.74 -2.00
CA GLY A 164 -2.97 -16.94 -0.54
C GLY A 164 -2.65 -15.71 0.32
N LEU A 165 -2.27 -14.58 -0.30
CA LEU A 165 -2.09 -13.29 0.38
C LEU A 165 -3.28 -12.35 0.17
N CYS A 166 -3.79 -12.31 -1.05
CA CYS A 166 -4.89 -11.44 -1.47
C CYS A 166 -5.97 -12.25 -2.18
N MET A 167 -7.19 -11.73 -2.15
CA MET A 167 -8.32 -12.21 -2.93
C MET A 167 -8.29 -11.61 -4.34
N ALA A 168 -8.79 -12.37 -5.31
CA ALA A 168 -9.05 -11.88 -6.65
C ALA A 168 -10.24 -10.92 -6.64
N SER A 169 -10.16 -9.83 -7.40
CA SER A 169 -11.23 -8.85 -7.54
C SER A 169 -11.53 -8.55 -9.02
#